data_2267e3eb9d13899186fb39995eef3efa
#
_entry.id   2267e3eb9d13899186fb39995eef3efa
#
_cell.length_a   1.000
_cell.length_b   1.000
_cell.length_c   1.000
_cell.angle_alpha   90.00
_cell.angle_beta   90.00
_cell.angle_gamma   90.00
#
_symmetry.space_group_name_H-M   'P 1'
#
loop_
_entity.id
_entity.type
_entity.pdbx_description
1 polymer ?
#
loop_
_entity_poly.entity_id
_entity_poly.type
_entity_poly.pdbx_seq_one_letter_code
_entity_poly.pdbx_strand_id
1 'polypeptide(L)'
;MSITRRQALGSAGAAIAASSLAKPAIAANEPIRVGYLPALTGPSSSTGIGINRGTQLAVQEINAAGGINGRQTELITRDTQSDPTKAVNGAAELSHGQNVSVVFGPVNSGESLAVVPLLARTNTPQVHPCWVDTLTDPQKYPMCFRNAPTNQQIGAAANRYVVDVLKRKKVAVISDTTGYGTASVNTYVPMLQAKGAEVVYQGNGRFTIGTYAGGPFTIR
;
A
#
# COMPACT_ATOMS: atom_id res chain seq x y z
N MET A 1 25.41 -42.89 52.01
CA MET A 1 25.61 -43.17 50.60
C MET A 1 26.60 -42.13 50.09
N SER A 2 27.82 -42.49 49.77
CA SER A 2 28.81 -41.52 49.24
C SER A 2 28.77 -41.49 47.72
N ILE A 3 28.56 -40.32 47.16
CA ILE A 3 28.56 -40.09 45.69
C ILE A 3 30.03 -40.14 45.25
N THR A 4 30.36 -41.02 44.29
CA THR A 4 31.71 -41.15 43.75
C THR A 4 32.03 -39.97 42.80
N ARG A 5 33.33 -39.57 42.69
CA ARG A 5 33.79 -38.50 41.76
C ARG A 5 33.30 -38.69 40.29
N ARG A 6 33.19 -39.96 39.90
CA ARG A 6 32.72 -40.31 38.53
C ARG A 6 31.24 -40.06 38.32
N GLN A 7 30.42 -40.21 39.34
CA GLN A 7 28.97 -39.89 39.32
C GLN A 7 28.73 -38.37 39.34
N ALA A 8 29.56 -37.61 40.07
CA ALA A 8 29.49 -36.16 40.10
C ALA A 8 29.88 -35.51 38.75
N LEU A 9 30.86 -36.05 38.04
CA LEU A 9 31.27 -35.58 36.71
C LEU A 9 30.25 -35.94 35.62
N GLY A 10 29.58 -37.09 35.71
CA GLY A 10 28.51 -37.49 34.80
C GLY A 10 27.27 -36.60 34.91
N SER A 11 26.87 -36.20 36.11
CA SER A 11 25.74 -35.32 36.35
C SER A 11 26.02 -33.87 35.97
N ALA A 12 27.25 -33.37 36.07
CA ALA A 12 27.64 -32.04 35.60
C ALA A 12 27.63 -31.94 34.05
N GLY A 13 28.07 -32.98 33.34
CA GLY A 13 28.01 -33.05 31.88
C GLY A 13 26.59 -33.09 31.34
N ALA A 14 25.67 -33.79 31.98
CA ALA A 14 24.26 -33.83 31.59
C ALA A 14 23.53 -32.51 31.82
N ALA A 15 23.88 -31.75 32.88
CA ALA A 15 23.31 -30.43 33.15
C ALA A 15 23.75 -29.36 32.11
N ILE A 16 24.99 -29.44 31.62
CA ILE A 16 25.50 -28.53 30.58
C ILE A 16 24.89 -28.88 29.23
N ALA A 17 24.68 -30.14 28.90
CA ALA A 17 24.03 -30.55 27.66
C ALA A 17 22.53 -30.17 27.61
N ALA A 18 21.82 -30.16 28.75
CA ALA A 18 20.43 -29.73 28.82
C ALA A 18 20.27 -28.21 28.71
N SER A 19 21.23 -27.40 29.14
CA SER A 19 21.18 -25.93 29.02
C SER A 19 21.45 -25.45 27.60
N SER A 20 22.16 -26.24 26.76
CA SER A 20 22.39 -25.89 25.36
C SER A 20 21.17 -26.14 24.44
N LEU A 21 20.17 -26.87 24.94
CA LEU A 21 18.90 -27.12 24.23
C LEU A 21 17.78 -26.11 24.59
N ALA A 22 17.98 -25.29 25.60
CA ALA A 22 17.10 -24.17 25.87
C ALA A 22 17.32 -23.13 24.74
N LYS A 23 16.54 -23.22 23.67
CA LYS A 23 16.36 -22.07 22.78
C LYS A 23 16.02 -20.89 23.69
N PRO A 24 16.74 -19.75 23.58
CA PRO A 24 16.36 -18.60 24.37
C PRO A 24 14.88 -18.35 24.05
N ALA A 25 14.03 -18.33 25.05
CA ALA A 25 12.67 -17.83 24.95
C ALA A 25 12.77 -16.32 24.77
N ILE A 26 13.34 -15.92 23.63
CA ILE A 26 13.26 -14.55 23.14
C ILE A 26 11.77 -14.27 23.10
N ALA A 27 11.35 -13.09 23.47
CA ALA A 27 10.01 -12.53 23.44
C ALA A 27 9.24 -12.91 22.16
N ALA A 28 9.06 -14.21 21.94
CA ALA A 28 8.65 -14.85 20.68
C ALA A 28 7.14 -14.76 20.49
N ASN A 29 6.39 -14.14 21.43
CA ASN A 29 4.94 -14.17 21.41
C ASN A 29 4.28 -12.82 21.14
N GLU A 30 5.02 -11.72 21.11
CA GLU A 30 4.43 -10.44 20.72
C GLU A 30 4.08 -10.46 19.23
N PRO A 31 2.83 -10.17 18.85
CA PRO A 31 2.44 -10.16 17.46
C PRO A 31 3.18 -9.09 16.67
N ILE A 32 3.33 -9.32 15.37
CA ILE A 32 3.80 -8.29 14.44
C ILE A 32 2.61 -7.39 14.15
N ARG A 33 2.63 -6.18 14.67
CA ARG A 33 1.57 -5.21 14.45
C ARG A 33 1.74 -4.53 13.11
N VAL A 34 0.71 -4.66 12.26
CA VAL A 34 0.64 -4.04 10.95
C VAL A 34 -0.46 -2.99 10.97
N GLY A 35 -0.10 -1.75 10.77
CA GLY A 35 -1.05 -0.66 10.60
C GLY A 35 -1.72 -0.77 9.23
N TYR A 36 -3.04 -0.52 9.17
CA TYR A 36 -3.79 -0.65 7.93
C TYR A 36 -4.74 0.53 7.73
N LEU A 37 -4.63 1.19 6.57
CA LEU A 37 -5.39 2.38 6.19
C LEU A 37 -6.28 2.11 4.98
N PRO A 38 -7.35 1.31 5.10
CA PRO A 38 -8.31 1.10 4.03
C PRO A 38 -9.30 2.26 3.91
N ALA A 39 -9.90 2.43 2.74
CA ALA A 39 -11.09 3.24 2.54
C ALA A 39 -12.34 2.35 2.63
N LEU A 40 -12.80 2.02 3.83
CA LEU A 40 -13.97 1.13 4.02
C LEU A 40 -15.29 1.87 3.80
N THR A 41 -15.26 3.18 3.98
CA THR A 41 -16.39 4.08 3.72
C THR A 41 -15.96 5.22 2.78
N GLY A 42 -16.91 6.07 2.36
CA GLY A 42 -16.64 7.16 1.44
C GLY A 42 -16.63 6.74 -0.04
N PRO A 43 -16.27 7.66 -0.95
CA PRO A 43 -16.38 7.48 -2.40
C PRO A 43 -15.60 6.28 -2.98
N SER A 44 -14.50 5.87 -2.34
CA SER A 44 -13.66 4.75 -2.80
C SER A 44 -13.94 3.43 -2.08
N SER A 45 -15.03 3.34 -1.32
CA SER A 45 -15.34 2.17 -0.47
C SER A 45 -15.46 0.87 -1.27
N SER A 46 -15.98 0.90 -2.48
CA SER A 46 -16.08 -0.32 -3.30
C SER A 46 -14.72 -0.98 -3.56
N THR A 47 -13.72 -0.16 -3.88
CA THR A 47 -12.33 -0.62 -4.06
C THR A 47 -11.70 -0.99 -2.71
N GLY A 48 -11.88 -0.14 -1.70
CA GLY A 48 -11.32 -0.35 -0.37
C GLY A 48 -11.80 -1.62 0.29
N ILE A 49 -13.09 -1.95 0.18
CA ILE A 49 -13.68 -3.20 0.70
C ILE A 49 -13.09 -4.42 -0.03
N GLY A 50 -12.92 -4.35 -1.36
CA GLY A 50 -12.29 -5.44 -2.12
C GLY A 50 -10.86 -5.72 -1.66
N ILE A 51 -10.05 -4.68 -1.52
CA ILE A 51 -8.67 -4.79 -1.03
C ILE A 51 -8.65 -5.29 0.42
N ASN A 52 -9.57 -4.81 1.27
CA ASN A 52 -9.67 -5.24 2.67
C ASN A 52 -9.93 -6.74 2.80
N ARG A 53 -10.82 -7.30 1.99
CA ARG A 53 -11.06 -8.76 1.98
C ARG A 53 -9.80 -9.55 1.65
N GLY A 54 -9.06 -9.12 0.64
CA GLY A 54 -7.78 -9.75 0.28
C GLY A 54 -6.72 -9.62 1.39
N THR A 55 -6.62 -8.45 2.02
CA THR A 55 -5.69 -8.22 3.14
C THR A 55 -6.02 -9.10 4.34
N GLN A 56 -7.30 -9.20 4.71
CA GLN A 56 -7.73 -10.07 5.82
C GLN A 56 -7.47 -11.54 5.52
N LEU A 57 -7.74 -11.99 4.30
CA LEU A 57 -7.44 -13.37 3.88
C LEU A 57 -5.94 -13.65 3.99
N ALA A 58 -5.10 -12.77 3.46
CA ALA A 58 -3.64 -12.94 3.54
C ALA A 58 -3.14 -13.03 4.99
N VAL A 59 -3.67 -12.19 5.90
CA VAL A 59 -3.31 -12.27 7.34
C VAL A 59 -3.78 -13.58 7.95
N GLN A 60 -4.98 -14.07 7.61
CA GLN A 60 -5.48 -15.36 8.08
C GLN A 60 -4.59 -16.52 7.59
N GLU A 61 -4.20 -16.52 6.32
CA GLU A 61 -3.33 -17.56 5.76
C GLU A 61 -1.92 -17.54 6.39
N ILE A 62 -1.32 -16.36 6.57
CA ILE A 62 -0.03 -16.18 7.25
C ILE A 62 -0.11 -16.74 8.68
N ASN A 63 -1.16 -16.40 9.41
CA ASN A 63 -1.34 -16.81 10.79
C ASN A 63 -1.63 -18.31 10.91
N ALA A 64 -2.42 -18.87 10.00
CA ALA A 64 -2.67 -20.32 9.94
C ALA A 64 -1.40 -21.12 9.61
N ALA A 65 -0.48 -20.56 8.82
CA ALA A 65 0.83 -21.14 8.53
C ALA A 65 1.85 -21.01 9.68
N GLY A 66 1.46 -20.48 10.83
CA GLY A 66 2.33 -20.30 12.03
C GLY A 66 2.90 -18.90 12.17
N GLY A 67 2.44 -17.93 11.36
CA GLY A 67 2.88 -16.54 11.41
C GLY A 67 4.25 -16.31 10.76
N ILE A 68 4.81 -15.14 10.97
CA ILE A 68 6.11 -14.74 10.44
C ILE A 68 7.19 -15.05 11.52
N ASN A 69 8.08 -15.99 11.25
CA ASN A 69 9.07 -16.47 12.21
C ASN A 69 8.44 -16.91 13.54
N GLY A 70 7.28 -17.56 13.50
CA GLY A 70 6.55 -18.03 14.69
C GLY A 70 5.74 -16.95 15.41
N ARG A 71 5.68 -15.71 14.88
CA ARG A 71 4.90 -14.60 15.44
C ARG A 71 3.64 -14.37 14.62
N GLN A 72 2.51 -14.27 15.31
CA GLN A 72 1.24 -13.92 14.66
C GLN A 72 1.26 -12.49 14.13
N THR A 73 0.55 -12.23 13.06
CA THR A 73 0.33 -10.88 12.52
C THR A 73 -0.98 -10.32 13.06
N GLU A 74 -0.94 -9.12 13.64
CA GLU A 74 -2.09 -8.35 14.10
C GLU A 74 -2.32 -7.15 13.17
N LEU A 75 -3.52 -7.03 12.61
CA LEU A 75 -3.89 -5.94 11.73
C LEU A 75 -4.62 -4.84 12.52
N ILE A 76 -4.01 -3.66 12.67
CA ILE A 76 -4.60 -2.51 13.35
C ILE A 76 -5.16 -1.57 12.29
N THR A 77 -6.47 -1.59 12.11
CA THR A 77 -7.18 -0.90 11.02
C THR A 77 -7.67 0.47 11.44
N ARG A 78 -7.50 1.48 10.55
CA ARG A 78 -8.14 2.79 10.63
C ARG A 78 -8.76 3.12 9.28
N ASP A 79 -10.08 3.24 9.25
CA ASP A 79 -10.83 3.63 8.05
C ASP A 79 -10.51 5.07 7.67
N THR A 80 -9.97 5.28 6.48
CA THR A 80 -9.64 6.62 5.97
C THR A 80 -10.87 7.38 5.49
N GLN A 81 -11.99 6.70 5.24
CA GLN A 81 -13.22 7.25 4.69
C GLN A 81 -13.01 8.00 3.35
N SER A 82 -11.96 7.65 2.61
CA SER A 82 -11.52 8.34 1.40
C SER A 82 -11.17 9.84 1.63
N ASP A 83 -10.79 10.20 2.86
CA ASP A 83 -10.47 11.56 3.29
C ASP A 83 -8.99 11.68 3.69
N PRO A 84 -8.21 12.60 3.06
CA PRO A 84 -6.79 12.76 3.37
C PRO A 84 -6.51 13.15 4.83
N THR A 85 -7.37 13.94 5.46
CA THR A 85 -7.19 14.37 6.86
C THR A 85 -7.36 13.17 7.80
N LYS A 86 -8.39 12.35 7.57
CA LYS A 86 -8.60 11.12 8.36
C LYS A 86 -7.49 10.11 8.15
N ALA A 87 -7.00 9.99 6.91
CA ALA A 87 -5.85 9.14 6.60
C ALA A 87 -4.59 9.58 7.38
N VAL A 88 -4.30 10.88 7.43
CA VAL A 88 -3.18 11.44 8.22
C VAL A 88 -3.36 11.19 9.72
N ASN A 89 -4.56 11.40 10.26
CA ASN A 89 -4.85 11.16 11.68
C ASN A 89 -4.67 9.67 12.02
N GLY A 90 -5.21 8.76 11.18
CA GLY A 90 -5.02 7.32 11.33
C GLY A 90 -3.55 6.90 11.25
N ALA A 91 -2.79 7.47 10.31
CA ALA A 91 -1.36 7.21 10.18
C ALA A 91 -0.56 7.68 11.40
N ALA A 92 -0.91 8.85 11.94
CA ALA A 92 -0.28 9.38 13.16
C ALA A 92 -0.55 8.47 14.37
N GLU A 93 -1.79 8.03 14.54
CA GLU A 93 -2.16 7.11 15.61
C GLU A 93 -1.40 5.77 15.50
N LEU A 94 -1.34 5.20 14.29
CA LEU A 94 -0.64 3.95 14.03
C LEU A 94 0.87 4.06 14.30
N SER A 95 1.51 5.13 13.82
CA SER A 95 2.97 5.30 13.91
C SER A 95 3.46 5.72 15.30
N HIS A 96 2.69 6.49 16.07
CA HIS A 96 3.10 6.99 17.39
C HIS A 96 2.48 6.20 18.54
N GLY A 97 1.22 5.78 18.41
CA GLY A 97 0.47 5.20 19.51
C GLY A 97 0.45 3.67 19.56
N GLN A 98 0.48 3.01 18.40
CA GLN A 98 0.26 1.57 18.28
C GLN A 98 1.54 0.75 18.05
N ASN A 99 2.68 1.42 17.92
CA ASN A 99 3.99 0.78 17.69
C ASN A 99 3.95 -0.26 16.56
N VAL A 100 3.37 0.12 15.40
CA VAL A 100 3.28 -0.75 14.24
C VAL A 100 4.62 -0.89 13.54
N SER A 101 4.90 -2.08 13.02
CA SER A 101 6.14 -2.38 12.28
C SER A 101 6.13 -1.84 10.86
N VAL A 102 4.95 -1.68 10.28
CA VAL A 102 4.73 -1.21 8.90
C VAL A 102 3.30 -0.71 8.76
N VAL A 103 3.06 0.22 7.84
CA VAL A 103 1.72 0.67 7.47
C VAL A 103 1.39 0.23 6.05
N PHE A 104 0.26 -0.46 5.87
CA PHE A 104 -0.34 -0.76 4.58
C PHE A 104 -1.40 0.28 4.20
N GLY A 105 -1.34 0.76 2.97
CA GLY A 105 -2.22 1.81 2.48
C GLY A 105 -1.63 3.22 2.66
N PRO A 106 -2.43 4.26 2.46
CA PRO A 106 -3.83 4.27 2.02
C PRO A 106 -4.04 3.72 0.61
N VAL A 107 -5.33 3.53 0.26
CA VAL A 107 -5.72 3.02 -1.09
C VAL A 107 -5.64 4.12 -2.14
N ASN A 108 -5.99 5.35 -1.79
CA ASN A 108 -6.06 6.47 -2.72
C ASN A 108 -4.77 7.29 -2.76
N SER A 109 -4.37 7.70 -3.96
CA SER A 109 -3.15 8.50 -4.13
C SER A 109 -3.22 9.87 -3.43
N GLY A 110 -4.39 10.51 -3.40
CA GLY A 110 -4.58 11.78 -2.68
C GLY A 110 -4.35 11.66 -1.18
N GLU A 111 -4.82 10.57 -0.57
CA GLU A 111 -4.55 10.25 0.84
C GLU A 111 -3.06 9.93 1.06
N SER A 112 -2.45 9.15 0.17
CA SER A 112 -1.03 8.80 0.26
C SER A 112 -0.11 10.01 0.13
N LEU A 113 -0.44 10.98 -0.72
CA LEU A 113 0.32 12.24 -0.82
C LEU A 113 0.38 12.99 0.51
N ALA A 114 -0.67 12.88 1.35
CA ALA A 114 -0.70 13.47 2.68
C ALA A 114 -0.02 12.61 3.75
N VAL A 115 -0.12 11.28 3.64
CA VAL A 115 0.37 10.31 4.66
C VAL A 115 1.87 10.04 4.53
N VAL A 116 2.39 9.88 3.31
CA VAL A 116 3.80 9.53 3.07
C VAL A 116 4.80 10.46 3.78
N PRO A 117 4.65 11.81 3.73
CA PRO A 117 5.55 12.71 4.45
C PRO A 117 5.50 12.54 5.98
N LEU A 118 4.36 12.17 6.54
CA LEU A 118 4.22 11.88 7.97
C LEU A 118 4.99 10.62 8.36
N LEU A 119 4.73 9.51 7.67
CA LEU A 119 5.38 8.23 7.95
C LEU A 119 6.89 8.27 7.71
N ALA A 120 7.35 9.06 6.75
CA ALA A 120 8.77 9.33 6.54
C ALA A 120 9.43 10.02 7.75
N ARG A 121 8.75 11.00 8.37
CA ARG A 121 9.25 11.68 9.58
C ARG A 121 9.28 10.78 10.81
N THR A 122 8.37 9.83 10.90
CA THR A 122 8.33 8.85 11.99
C THR A 122 9.18 7.61 11.72
N ASN A 123 9.86 7.58 10.56
CA ASN A 123 10.67 6.46 10.10
C ASN A 123 9.88 5.14 10.07
N THR A 124 8.57 5.22 9.78
CA THR A 124 7.67 4.08 9.70
C THR A 124 7.59 3.58 8.27
N PRO A 125 7.95 2.30 7.99
CA PRO A 125 7.82 1.72 6.66
C PRO A 125 6.38 1.76 6.16
N GLN A 126 6.18 2.04 4.86
CA GLN A 126 4.89 2.05 4.23
C GLN A 126 4.88 1.25 2.94
N VAL A 127 3.80 0.50 2.71
CA VAL A 127 3.51 -0.15 1.41
C VAL A 127 2.12 0.28 0.96
N HIS A 128 2.00 0.74 -0.29
CA HIS A 128 0.71 1.22 -0.81
C HIS A 128 0.50 0.85 -2.29
N PRO A 129 -0.75 0.76 -2.79
CA PRO A 129 -1.07 0.48 -4.19
C PRO A 129 -1.23 1.74 -5.06
N CYS A 130 -0.86 2.93 -4.56
CA CYS A 130 -1.13 4.19 -5.25
C CYS A 130 -0.19 4.40 -6.44
N TRP A 131 -0.68 5.05 -7.50
CA TRP A 131 0.00 5.12 -8.79
C TRP A 131 0.81 6.39 -9.04
N VAL A 132 0.67 7.41 -8.20
CA VAL A 132 1.43 8.68 -8.34
C VAL A 132 2.92 8.45 -8.18
N ASP A 133 3.70 8.84 -9.20
CA ASP A 133 5.12 8.50 -9.32
C ASP A 133 5.96 9.02 -8.15
N THR A 134 5.69 10.23 -7.67
CA THR A 134 6.46 10.92 -6.61
C THR A 134 6.33 10.29 -5.22
N LEU A 135 5.37 9.36 -5.01
CA LEU A 135 5.12 8.74 -3.71
C LEU A 135 6.22 7.77 -3.26
N THR A 136 7.02 7.27 -4.20
CA THR A 136 8.11 6.33 -3.92
C THR A 136 9.46 6.87 -4.42
N ASP A 137 9.66 8.17 -4.32
CA ASP A 137 10.95 8.81 -4.55
C ASP A 137 11.94 8.35 -3.46
N PRO A 138 12.97 7.55 -3.78
CA PRO A 138 13.85 6.97 -2.77
C PRO A 138 14.73 8.01 -2.07
N GLN A 139 14.91 9.19 -2.67
CA GLN A 139 15.66 10.30 -2.07
C GLN A 139 14.86 11.01 -0.99
N LYS A 140 13.53 11.07 -1.16
CA LYS A 140 12.62 11.74 -0.21
C LYS A 140 11.99 10.78 0.79
N TYR A 141 11.64 9.58 0.33
CA TYR A 141 10.84 8.62 1.06
C TYR A 141 11.46 7.21 1.01
N PRO A 142 12.63 6.98 1.60
CA PRO A 142 13.38 5.73 1.47
C PRO A 142 12.64 4.52 2.06
N MET A 143 11.66 4.74 2.94
CA MET A 143 10.87 3.68 3.59
C MET A 143 9.48 3.55 2.97
N CYS A 144 9.22 4.16 1.81
CA CYS A 144 7.95 4.07 1.12
C CYS A 144 8.04 3.15 -0.11
N PHE A 145 7.24 2.10 -0.12
CA PHE A 145 7.24 1.07 -1.15
C PHE A 145 5.88 0.99 -1.85
N ARG A 146 5.90 0.50 -3.09
CA ARG A 146 4.72 0.34 -3.92
C ARG A 146 4.59 -1.10 -4.42
N ASN A 147 3.38 -1.63 -4.38
CA ASN A 147 3.04 -2.94 -4.93
C ASN A 147 2.14 -2.87 -6.17
N ALA A 148 2.11 -1.71 -6.84
CA ALA A 148 1.30 -1.45 -8.03
C ALA A 148 2.10 -0.69 -9.09
N PRO A 149 1.64 -0.62 -10.37
CA PRO A 149 2.27 0.20 -11.40
C PRO A 149 2.23 1.69 -11.06
N THR A 150 3.15 2.46 -11.65
CA THR A 150 3.13 3.93 -11.59
C THR A 150 2.25 4.53 -12.70
N ASN A 151 1.84 5.80 -12.54
CA ASN A 151 1.19 6.55 -13.61
C ASN A 151 2.04 6.56 -14.88
N GLN A 152 3.36 6.69 -14.76
CA GLN A 152 4.26 6.69 -15.91
C GLN A 152 4.21 5.34 -16.66
N GLN A 153 4.21 4.22 -15.95
CA GLN A 153 4.13 2.89 -16.56
C GLN A 153 2.77 2.65 -17.23
N ILE A 154 1.67 3.01 -16.56
CA ILE A 154 0.31 2.88 -17.11
C ILE A 154 0.13 3.80 -18.30
N GLY A 155 0.57 5.08 -18.18
CA GLY A 155 0.50 6.07 -19.24
C GLY A 155 1.29 5.65 -20.47
N ALA A 156 2.49 5.08 -20.30
CA ALA A 156 3.28 4.57 -21.40
C ALA A 156 2.56 3.46 -22.18
N ALA A 157 1.94 2.52 -21.46
CA ALA A 157 1.20 1.42 -22.07
C ALA A 157 -0.08 1.92 -22.78
N ALA A 158 -0.87 2.76 -22.11
CA ALA A 158 -2.11 3.32 -22.65
C ALA A 158 -1.85 4.20 -23.87
N ASN A 159 -0.88 5.10 -23.81
CA ASN A 159 -0.54 6.01 -24.90
C ASN A 159 0.04 5.26 -26.11
N ARG A 160 0.85 4.20 -25.85
CA ARG A 160 1.29 3.31 -26.93
C ARG A 160 0.09 2.65 -27.62
N TYR A 161 -0.85 2.14 -26.87
CA TYR A 161 -2.02 1.50 -27.45
C TYR A 161 -2.86 2.49 -28.26
N VAL A 162 -3.17 3.66 -27.73
CA VAL A 162 -3.99 4.68 -28.38
C VAL A 162 -3.32 5.22 -29.66
N VAL A 163 -2.04 5.56 -29.60
CA VAL A 163 -1.34 6.23 -30.70
C VAL A 163 -0.76 5.21 -31.68
N ASP A 164 -0.02 4.19 -31.18
CA ASP A 164 0.75 3.31 -32.04
C ASP A 164 -0.10 2.14 -32.59
N VAL A 165 -1.08 1.63 -31.81
CA VAL A 165 -1.93 0.52 -32.23
C VAL A 165 -3.22 1.04 -32.87
N LEU A 166 -3.99 1.87 -32.17
CA LEU A 166 -5.25 2.41 -32.66
C LEU A 166 -5.07 3.56 -33.66
N LYS A 167 -3.84 4.07 -33.84
CA LYS A 167 -3.50 5.17 -34.78
C LYS A 167 -4.33 6.44 -34.55
N ARG A 168 -4.73 6.72 -33.30
CA ARG A 168 -5.52 7.92 -32.98
C ARG A 168 -4.58 9.11 -32.82
N LYS A 169 -4.89 10.19 -33.57
CA LYS A 169 -4.13 11.44 -33.55
C LYS A 169 -4.81 12.52 -32.69
N LYS A 170 -6.11 12.39 -32.42
CA LYS A 170 -6.89 13.31 -31.59
C LYS A 170 -7.44 12.55 -30.40
N VAL A 171 -7.17 13.05 -29.19
CA VAL A 171 -7.48 12.39 -27.92
C VAL A 171 -8.13 13.38 -26.97
N ALA A 172 -9.26 13.01 -26.38
CA ALA A 172 -9.85 13.71 -25.26
C ALA A 172 -9.35 13.04 -23.95
N VAL A 173 -8.90 13.85 -23.00
CA VAL A 173 -8.47 13.38 -21.67
C VAL A 173 -9.46 13.86 -20.62
N ILE A 174 -10.01 12.92 -19.88
CA ILE A 174 -11.00 13.18 -18.84
C ILE A 174 -10.47 12.57 -17.54
N SER A 175 -10.45 13.35 -16.47
CA SER A 175 -9.98 12.93 -15.16
C SER A 175 -10.92 13.37 -14.04
N ASP A 176 -10.77 12.78 -12.86
CA ASP A 176 -11.37 13.32 -11.66
C ASP A 176 -10.51 14.46 -11.06
N THR A 177 -11.00 15.08 -9.99
CA THR A 177 -10.33 16.20 -9.28
C THR A 177 -9.48 15.72 -8.11
N THR A 178 -9.29 14.42 -7.93
CA THR A 178 -8.46 13.87 -6.85
C THR A 178 -6.97 14.07 -7.12
N GLY A 179 -6.14 13.85 -6.11
CA GLY A 179 -4.69 13.84 -6.29
C GLY A 179 -4.21 12.82 -7.32
N TYR A 180 -4.95 11.71 -7.50
CA TYR A 180 -4.69 10.73 -8.57
C TYR A 180 -4.99 11.32 -9.95
N GLY A 181 -6.20 11.86 -10.16
CA GLY A 181 -6.60 12.41 -11.46
C GLY A 181 -5.70 13.54 -11.92
N THR A 182 -5.38 14.47 -11.01
CA THR A 182 -4.45 15.58 -11.29
C THR A 182 -3.05 15.08 -11.69
N ALA A 183 -2.47 14.15 -10.92
CA ALA A 183 -1.16 13.60 -11.22
C ALA A 183 -1.17 12.78 -12.53
N SER A 184 -2.25 12.06 -12.81
CA SER A 184 -2.40 11.27 -14.04
C SER A 184 -2.41 12.16 -15.28
N VAL A 185 -3.17 13.26 -15.25
CA VAL A 185 -3.20 14.23 -16.36
C VAL A 185 -1.81 14.81 -16.60
N ASN A 186 -1.14 15.24 -15.54
CA ASN A 186 0.21 15.81 -15.62
C ASN A 186 1.25 14.81 -16.19
N THR A 187 1.00 13.51 -16.05
CA THR A 187 1.86 12.47 -16.62
C THR A 187 1.44 12.09 -18.04
N TYR A 188 0.16 11.84 -18.28
CA TYR A 188 -0.31 11.24 -19.55
C TYR A 188 -0.37 12.24 -20.71
N VAL A 189 -0.76 13.49 -20.46
CA VAL A 189 -0.89 14.49 -21.51
C VAL A 189 0.44 14.79 -22.21
N PRO A 190 1.53 15.09 -21.49
CA PRO A 190 2.83 15.27 -22.14
C PRO A 190 3.32 14.03 -22.90
N MET A 191 3.01 12.84 -22.41
CA MET A 191 3.38 11.58 -23.09
C MET A 191 2.58 11.37 -24.38
N LEU A 192 1.28 11.74 -24.43
CA LEU A 192 0.47 11.72 -25.65
C LEU A 192 1.03 12.71 -26.69
N GLN A 193 1.31 13.93 -26.26
CA GLN A 193 1.87 14.98 -27.12
C GLN A 193 3.24 14.60 -27.68
N ALA A 194 4.10 13.99 -26.85
CA ALA A 194 5.42 13.51 -27.29
C ALA A 194 5.31 12.39 -28.35
N LYS A 195 4.19 11.66 -28.41
CA LYS A 195 3.87 10.68 -29.45
C LYS A 195 3.17 11.29 -30.67
N GLY A 196 3.02 12.61 -30.74
CA GLY A 196 2.39 13.32 -31.84
C GLY A 196 0.86 13.28 -31.83
N ALA A 197 0.24 12.97 -30.70
CA ALA A 197 -1.20 13.09 -30.54
C ALA A 197 -1.59 14.52 -30.11
N GLU A 198 -2.67 15.04 -30.69
CA GLU A 198 -3.30 16.28 -30.30
C GLU A 198 -4.30 16.01 -29.17
N VAL A 199 -4.15 16.69 -28.04
CA VAL A 199 -5.16 16.66 -26.97
C VAL A 199 -6.21 17.72 -27.27
N VAL A 200 -7.34 17.31 -27.83
CA VAL A 200 -8.40 18.20 -28.30
C VAL A 200 -9.35 18.64 -27.17
N TYR A 201 -9.34 17.95 -26.05
CA TYR A 201 -10.10 18.28 -24.86
C TYR A 201 -9.39 17.77 -23.61
N GLN A 202 -9.36 18.59 -22.57
CA GLN A 202 -8.94 18.21 -21.25
C GLN A 202 -9.95 18.72 -20.24
N GLY A 203 -10.64 17.81 -19.55
CA GLY A 203 -11.61 18.14 -18.52
C GLY A 203 -11.37 17.37 -17.24
N ASN A 204 -11.71 17.98 -16.11
CA ASN A 204 -11.69 17.37 -14.79
C ASN A 204 -13.03 17.62 -14.10
N GLY A 205 -13.49 16.66 -13.31
CA GLY A 205 -14.73 16.76 -12.55
C GLY A 205 -15.51 15.47 -12.48
N ARG A 206 -16.76 15.59 -12.05
CA ARG A 206 -17.69 14.48 -11.97
C ARG A 206 -18.36 14.31 -13.35
N PHE A 207 -18.22 13.13 -13.95
CA PHE A 207 -18.88 12.80 -15.20
C PHE A 207 -20.11 11.95 -14.92
N THR A 208 -21.22 12.31 -15.56
CA THR A 208 -22.36 11.42 -15.67
C THR A 208 -22.32 10.82 -17.08
N ILE A 209 -22.05 9.52 -17.18
CA ILE A 209 -22.21 8.80 -18.44
C ILE A 209 -23.71 8.54 -18.57
N GLY A 210 -24.38 9.35 -19.36
CA GLY A 210 -25.74 9.05 -19.78
C GLY A 210 -25.75 7.83 -20.71
N THR A 211 -26.70 6.91 -20.52
CA THR A 211 -26.94 5.84 -21.48
C THR A 211 -27.39 6.43 -22.78
N TYR A 212 -26.67 6.11 -23.86
CA TYR A 212 -26.90 6.64 -25.20
C TYR A 212 -27.84 5.75 -26.01
N ALA A 213 -28.89 6.33 -26.51
CA ALA A 213 -29.75 5.77 -27.57
C ALA A 213 -29.55 6.57 -28.88
N GLY A 214 -28.44 6.31 -29.56
CA GLY A 214 -28.28 6.60 -30.98
C GLY A 214 -27.92 8.04 -31.43
N GLY A 215 -27.06 8.84 -30.76
CA GLY A 215 -26.57 10.14 -31.20
C GLY A 215 -25.11 10.45 -30.77
N PRO A 216 -24.46 11.52 -31.22
CA PRO A 216 -23.07 11.81 -30.83
C PRO A 216 -22.95 12.10 -29.35
N PHE A 217 -21.87 11.59 -28.72
CA PHE A 217 -21.53 11.86 -27.32
C PHE A 217 -21.44 13.37 -27.08
N THR A 218 -22.24 13.90 -26.18
CA THR A 218 -22.09 15.26 -25.68
C THR A 218 -21.62 15.20 -24.25
N ILE A 219 -20.39 15.65 -24.00
CA ILE A 219 -19.86 15.86 -22.66
C ILE A 219 -20.31 17.26 -22.22
N ARG A 220 -21.07 17.38 -21.16
CA ARG A 220 -21.44 18.63 -20.52
C ARG A 220 -20.81 18.77 -19.16
#